data_056c1b316a582d0d90423fda2fb3bf85
#
_entry.id   056c1b316a582d0d90423fda2fb3bf85
#
_cell.length_a   1.000
_cell.length_b   1.000
_cell.length_c   1.000
_cell.angle_alpha   90.00
_cell.angle_beta   90.00
_cell.angle_gamma   90.00
#
_symmetry.space_group_name_H-M   'P 1'
#
loop_
_entity.id
_entity.type
_entity.pdbx_description
1 polymer ?
#
loop_
_entity_poly.entity_id
_entity_poly.type
_entity_poly.pdbx_seq_one_letter_code
_entity_poly.pdbx_strand_id
1 'polypeptide(L)'
;VHAILTVGTGMAVNELTAIASAHGLPVLRSRLDPRREIESAMEGHRALAFAGIGDPQKFFLTLDELGIDATIRQSFADHHQYSEDDAANILALCTAERLVPVTTEKDIVRLSGHDGARGRLAAAAKAVPVSLAIEDVAPLEELLQRALGRP
;
A
#
# COMPACT_ATOMS: atom_id res chain seq x y z
N VAL A 1 14.09 3.16 -22.55
CA VAL A 1 13.90 2.28 -21.38
C VAL A 1 15.12 1.39 -21.23
N HIS A 2 15.68 1.27 -20.02
CA HIS A 2 16.90 0.50 -19.76
C HIS A 2 16.62 -0.78 -18.97
N ALA A 3 15.48 -0.86 -18.28
CA ALA A 3 14.99 -2.01 -17.52
C ALA A 3 13.50 -1.88 -17.26
N ILE A 4 12.87 -2.98 -16.88
CA ILE A 4 11.49 -3.00 -16.39
C ILE A 4 11.50 -3.50 -14.94
N LEU A 5 10.86 -2.74 -14.05
CA LEU A 5 10.59 -3.17 -12.69
C LEU A 5 9.14 -3.63 -12.60
N THR A 6 8.92 -4.88 -12.21
CA THR A 6 7.59 -5.44 -11.98
C THR A 6 7.30 -5.54 -10.49
N VAL A 7 6.07 -5.24 -10.08
CA VAL A 7 5.64 -5.32 -8.68
C VAL A 7 4.57 -6.40 -8.53
N GLY A 8 4.88 -7.43 -7.74
CA GLY A 8 3.99 -8.56 -7.52
C GLY A 8 3.99 -9.56 -8.67
N THR A 9 2.92 -10.36 -8.76
CA THR A 9 2.74 -11.45 -9.72
C THR A 9 1.41 -11.29 -10.48
N GLY A 10 1.26 -11.99 -11.61
CA GLY A 10 0.00 -12.01 -12.37
C GLY A 10 0.24 -12.09 -13.88
N MET A 11 -0.86 -12.25 -14.63
CA MET A 11 -0.78 -12.42 -16.10
C MET A 11 -0.13 -11.22 -16.78
N ALA A 12 -0.49 -10.00 -16.40
CA ALA A 12 0.09 -8.78 -16.95
C ALA A 12 1.60 -8.68 -16.68
N VAL A 13 2.06 -9.12 -15.51
CA VAL A 13 3.50 -9.17 -15.16
C VAL A 13 4.22 -10.16 -16.04
N ASN A 14 3.64 -11.34 -16.28
CA ASN A 14 4.23 -12.38 -17.13
C ASN A 14 4.33 -11.92 -18.59
N GLU A 15 3.28 -11.27 -19.09
CA GLU A 15 3.25 -10.72 -20.44
C GLU A 15 4.33 -9.62 -20.65
N LEU A 16 4.42 -8.67 -19.71
CA LEU A 16 5.46 -7.64 -19.72
C LEU A 16 6.87 -8.24 -19.63
N THR A 17 7.04 -9.28 -18.81
CA THR A 17 8.32 -10.00 -18.69
C THR A 17 8.72 -10.64 -20.01
N ALA A 18 7.78 -11.28 -20.71
CA ALA A 18 8.03 -11.90 -22.01
C ALA A 18 8.42 -10.85 -23.07
N ILE A 19 7.71 -9.71 -23.12
CA ILE A 19 8.00 -8.59 -24.01
C ILE A 19 9.39 -8.02 -23.73
N ALA A 20 9.72 -7.77 -22.46
CA ALA A 20 11.01 -7.26 -22.04
C ALA A 20 12.15 -8.18 -22.46
N SER A 21 11.99 -9.48 -22.22
CA SER A 21 12.98 -10.50 -22.58
C SER A 21 13.21 -10.55 -24.10
N ALA A 22 12.14 -10.46 -24.90
CA ALA A 22 12.24 -10.42 -26.36
C ALA A 22 13.02 -9.20 -26.88
N HIS A 23 13.07 -8.11 -26.10
CA HIS A 23 13.81 -6.89 -26.43
C HIS A 23 15.17 -6.79 -25.70
N GLY A 24 15.61 -7.85 -25.04
CA GLY A 24 16.87 -7.86 -24.29
C GLY A 24 16.91 -6.90 -23.10
N LEU A 25 15.74 -6.51 -22.59
CA LEU A 25 15.64 -5.62 -21.42
C LEU A 25 15.68 -6.45 -20.11
N PRO A 26 16.52 -6.09 -19.16
CA PRO A 26 16.50 -6.73 -17.85
C PRO A 26 15.17 -6.46 -17.13
N VAL A 27 14.65 -7.50 -16.48
CA VAL A 27 13.43 -7.43 -15.68
C VAL A 27 13.81 -7.60 -14.20
N LEU A 28 13.54 -6.56 -13.44
CA LEU A 28 13.71 -6.55 -11.99
C LEU A 28 12.38 -6.92 -11.36
N ARG A 29 12.35 -8.03 -10.63
CA ARG A 29 11.17 -8.46 -9.90
C ARG A 29 11.16 -7.87 -8.52
N SER A 30 10.00 -7.40 -8.09
CA SER A 30 9.81 -6.85 -6.75
C SER A 30 8.44 -7.19 -6.20
N ARG A 31 8.32 -7.08 -4.88
CA ARG A 31 7.06 -7.18 -4.16
C ARG A 31 6.94 -6.02 -3.16
N LEU A 32 5.71 -5.72 -2.79
CA LEU A 32 5.44 -4.87 -1.63
C LEU A 32 5.53 -5.76 -0.39
N ASP A 33 6.38 -5.36 0.55
CA ASP A 33 6.60 -6.05 1.81
C ASP A 33 6.05 -5.17 2.94
N PRO A 34 4.93 -5.56 3.58
CA PRO A 34 4.36 -4.78 4.66
C PRO A 34 5.29 -4.85 5.88
N ARG A 35 5.48 -3.71 6.53
CA ARG A 35 6.27 -3.66 7.75
C ARG A 35 5.44 -4.18 8.92
N ARG A 36 6.00 -5.13 9.65
CA ARG A 36 5.33 -5.85 10.74
C ARG A 36 5.15 -5.02 12.02
N GLU A 37 5.69 -3.81 12.08
CA GLU A 37 5.48 -2.92 13.24
C GLU A 37 3.99 -2.62 13.51
N ILE A 38 3.15 -2.67 12.47
CA ILE A 38 1.70 -2.50 12.60
C ILE A 38 1.03 -3.64 13.40
N GLU A 39 1.60 -4.86 13.36
CA GLU A 39 1.04 -6.03 14.07
C GLU A 39 0.97 -5.76 15.57
N SER A 40 2.06 -5.27 16.17
CA SER A 40 2.10 -4.94 17.60
C SER A 40 1.18 -3.78 17.97
N ALA A 41 1.02 -2.80 17.06
CA ALA A 41 0.13 -1.67 17.26
C ALA A 41 -1.36 -2.03 17.16
N MET A 42 -1.67 -3.19 16.57
CA MET A 42 -3.02 -3.69 16.38
C MET A 42 -3.36 -4.89 17.27
N GLU A 43 -2.41 -5.36 18.08
CA GLU A 43 -2.62 -6.51 18.98
C GLU A 43 -3.82 -6.28 19.90
N GLY A 44 -4.76 -7.23 19.87
CA GLY A 44 -6.00 -7.15 20.65
C GLY A 44 -7.05 -6.16 20.16
N HIS A 45 -6.81 -5.50 19.00
CA HIS A 45 -7.73 -4.54 18.41
C HIS A 45 -8.36 -5.09 17.12
N ARG A 46 -9.65 -4.78 16.92
CA ARG A 46 -10.33 -4.97 15.66
C ARG A 46 -10.25 -3.70 14.82
N ALA A 47 -10.21 -3.83 13.50
CA ALA A 47 -10.04 -2.71 12.59
C ALA A 47 -11.29 -2.42 11.73
N LEU A 48 -11.47 -1.13 11.43
CA LEU A 48 -12.15 -0.68 10.23
C LEU A 48 -11.07 -0.34 9.21
N ALA A 49 -10.92 -1.18 8.18
CA ALA A 49 -9.97 -0.96 7.11
C ALA A 49 -10.63 -0.18 5.98
N PHE A 50 -9.97 0.87 5.48
CA PHE A 50 -10.47 1.65 4.34
C PHE A 50 -9.33 1.99 3.38
N ALA A 51 -9.64 2.02 2.06
CA ALA A 51 -8.65 2.33 1.05
C ALA A 51 -9.27 2.95 -0.21
N GLY A 52 -8.64 4.03 -0.71
CA GLY A 52 -8.94 4.71 -1.98
C GLY A 52 -7.81 4.55 -2.99
N ILE A 53 -7.39 3.31 -3.25
CA ILE A 53 -6.33 2.93 -4.19
C ILE A 53 -6.88 2.04 -5.30
N GLY A 54 -6.13 1.85 -6.40
CA GLY A 54 -6.57 1.10 -7.58
C GLY A 54 -6.91 -0.37 -7.33
N ASP A 55 -6.32 -1.00 -6.31
CA ASP A 55 -6.62 -2.38 -5.91
C ASP A 55 -6.76 -2.49 -4.38
N PRO A 56 -7.91 -2.09 -3.82
CA PRO A 56 -8.14 -2.17 -2.38
C PRO A 56 -8.18 -3.60 -1.85
N GLN A 57 -8.48 -4.59 -2.70
CA GLN A 57 -8.52 -5.99 -2.27
C GLN A 57 -7.13 -6.50 -1.87
N LYS A 58 -6.08 -6.08 -2.59
CA LYS A 58 -4.70 -6.41 -2.18
C LYS A 58 -4.36 -5.85 -0.81
N PHE A 59 -4.82 -4.65 -0.50
CA PHE A 59 -4.63 -4.07 0.83
C PHE A 59 -5.32 -4.89 1.91
N PHE A 60 -6.56 -5.30 1.68
CA PHE A 60 -7.29 -6.14 2.65
C PHE A 60 -6.66 -7.51 2.84
N LEU A 61 -6.17 -8.14 1.76
CA LEU A 61 -5.41 -9.39 1.85
C LEU A 61 -4.12 -9.21 2.66
N THR A 62 -3.42 -8.09 2.48
CA THR A 62 -2.23 -7.77 3.29
C THR A 62 -2.56 -7.70 4.79
N LEU A 63 -3.73 -7.14 5.16
CA LEU A 63 -4.16 -7.12 6.56
C LEU A 63 -4.42 -8.54 7.10
N ASP A 64 -5.03 -9.40 6.28
CA ASP A 64 -5.24 -10.82 6.64
C ASP A 64 -3.91 -11.54 6.85
N GLU A 65 -2.92 -11.33 5.96
CA GLU A 65 -1.57 -11.90 6.07
C GLU A 65 -0.81 -11.42 7.33
N LEU A 66 -1.08 -10.19 7.77
CA LEU A 66 -0.55 -9.60 9.00
C LEU A 66 -1.34 -10.04 10.26
N GLY A 67 -2.40 -10.82 10.12
CA GLY A 67 -3.25 -11.24 11.23
C GLY A 67 -4.09 -10.12 11.84
N ILE A 68 -4.32 -9.02 11.11
CA ILE A 68 -5.12 -7.88 11.55
C ILE A 68 -6.60 -8.18 11.28
N ASP A 69 -7.42 -8.23 12.32
CA ASP A 69 -8.87 -8.43 12.21
C ASP A 69 -9.56 -7.18 11.63
N ALA A 70 -9.61 -7.10 10.31
CA ALA A 70 -10.35 -6.07 9.57
C ALA A 70 -11.84 -6.44 9.53
N THR A 71 -12.54 -6.25 10.65
CA THR A 71 -13.98 -6.55 10.83
C THR A 71 -14.85 -5.82 9.80
N ILE A 72 -14.50 -4.56 9.48
CA ILE A 72 -15.17 -3.76 8.46
C ILE A 72 -14.14 -3.37 7.40
N ARG A 73 -14.51 -3.54 6.12
CA ARG A 73 -13.69 -3.19 4.97
C ARG A 73 -14.45 -2.23 4.06
N GLN A 74 -13.89 -1.07 3.82
CA GLN A 74 -14.49 0.02 3.03
C GLN A 74 -13.59 0.38 1.86
N SER A 75 -14.07 0.12 0.63
CA SER A 75 -13.36 0.50 -0.59
C SER A 75 -13.91 1.84 -1.10
N PHE A 76 -12.99 2.72 -1.48
CA PHE A 76 -13.29 3.97 -2.19
C PHE A 76 -12.73 3.90 -3.62
N ALA A 77 -13.17 4.81 -4.46
CA ALA A 77 -12.61 4.93 -5.81
C ALA A 77 -11.11 5.22 -5.76
N ASP A 78 -10.38 4.80 -6.81
CA ASP A 78 -8.95 5.13 -6.89
C ASP A 78 -8.73 6.64 -6.85
N HIS A 79 -7.71 7.07 -6.11
CA HIS A 79 -7.41 8.47 -5.84
C HIS A 79 -8.53 9.27 -5.16
N HIS A 80 -9.41 8.58 -4.39
CA HIS A 80 -10.52 9.22 -3.69
C HIS A 80 -10.07 10.41 -2.83
N GLN A 81 -10.77 11.53 -2.98
CA GLN A 81 -10.60 12.71 -2.13
C GLN A 81 -11.62 12.62 -0.99
N TYR A 82 -11.16 12.21 0.18
CA TYR A 82 -12.04 12.04 1.34
C TYR A 82 -12.71 13.37 1.71
N SER A 83 -14.04 13.35 1.77
CA SER A 83 -14.83 14.47 2.25
C SER A 83 -14.85 14.53 3.79
N GLU A 84 -15.36 15.62 4.36
CA GLU A 84 -15.62 15.71 5.80
C GLU A 84 -16.65 14.66 6.25
N ASP A 85 -17.64 14.38 5.40
CA ASP A 85 -18.69 13.38 5.69
C ASP A 85 -18.12 11.96 5.66
N ASP A 86 -17.26 11.62 4.69
CA ASP A 86 -16.57 10.32 4.65
C ASP A 86 -15.79 10.09 5.95
N ALA A 87 -14.98 11.07 6.32
CA ALA A 87 -14.15 10.97 7.51
C ALA A 87 -15.00 10.92 8.81
N ALA A 88 -16.06 11.71 8.89
CA ALA A 88 -16.97 11.70 10.03
C ALA A 88 -17.69 10.34 10.16
N ASN A 89 -18.13 9.75 9.05
CA ASN A 89 -18.79 8.46 9.03
C ASN A 89 -17.84 7.33 9.47
N ILE A 90 -16.60 7.31 8.99
CA ILE A 90 -15.59 6.34 9.40
C ILE A 90 -15.33 6.47 10.90
N LEU A 91 -15.13 7.68 11.43
CA LEU A 91 -14.87 7.92 12.84
C LEU A 91 -16.06 7.51 13.71
N ALA A 92 -17.29 7.82 13.29
CA ALA A 92 -18.51 7.45 14.00
C ALA A 92 -18.66 5.93 14.09
N LEU A 93 -18.41 5.23 12.98
CA LEU A 93 -18.48 3.77 12.92
C LEU A 93 -17.39 3.12 13.78
N CYS A 94 -16.15 3.64 13.73
CA CYS A 94 -15.07 3.20 14.60
C CYS A 94 -15.43 3.35 16.07
N THR A 95 -16.07 4.46 16.45
CA THR A 95 -16.51 4.70 17.84
C THR A 95 -17.60 3.74 18.26
N ALA A 96 -18.63 3.56 17.42
CA ALA A 96 -19.78 2.70 17.71
C ALA A 96 -19.38 1.22 17.89
N GLU A 97 -18.50 0.74 17.03
CA GLU A 97 -18.09 -0.67 16.97
C GLU A 97 -16.79 -0.95 17.74
N ARG A 98 -16.19 0.05 18.36
CA ARG A 98 -14.88 -0.03 19.04
C ARG A 98 -13.78 -0.57 18.14
N LEU A 99 -13.67 0.02 16.94
CA LEU A 99 -12.68 -0.34 15.93
C LEU A 99 -11.58 0.72 15.84
N VAL A 100 -10.39 0.30 15.43
CA VAL A 100 -9.29 1.19 15.06
C VAL A 100 -9.35 1.42 13.55
N PRO A 101 -9.36 2.65 13.06
CA PRO A 101 -9.28 2.90 11.62
C PRO A 101 -7.88 2.54 11.10
N VAL A 102 -7.83 1.74 10.02
CA VAL A 102 -6.59 1.28 9.38
C VAL A 102 -6.66 1.57 7.89
N THR A 103 -5.61 2.12 7.32
CA THR A 103 -5.57 2.48 5.90
C THR A 103 -4.16 2.41 5.31
N THR A 104 -4.00 2.83 4.05
CA THR A 104 -2.70 2.91 3.39
C THR A 104 -1.97 4.22 3.71
N GLU A 105 -0.64 4.24 3.57
CA GLU A 105 0.14 5.49 3.70
C GLU A 105 -0.32 6.56 2.71
N LYS A 106 -0.74 6.16 1.49
CA LYS A 106 -1.25 7.08 0.47
C LYS A 106 -2.55 7.76 0.90
N ASP A 107 -3.44 7.03 1.57
CA ASP A 107 -4.71 7.59 2.05
C ASP A 107 -4.49 8.50 3.26
N ILE A 108 -3.55 8.17 4.14
CA ILE A 108 -3.14 9.09 5.23
C ILE A 108 -2.66 10.42 4.67
N VAL A 109 -1.84 10.42 3.62
CA VAL A 109 -1.36 11.68 3.00
C VAL A 109 -2.53 12.51 2.46
N ARG A 110 -3.55 11.89 1.88
CA ARG A 110 -4.76 12.58 1.37
C ARG A 110 -5.65 13.15 2.48
N LEU A 111 -5.62 12.54 3.65
CA LEU A 111 -6.34 13.00 4.84
C LEU A 111 -5.57 14.07 5.62
N SER A 112 -4.24 14.08 5.50
CA SER A 112 -3.36 14.95 6.27
C SER A 112 -3.42 16.41 5.79
N GLY A 113 -3.08 17.33 6.70
CA GLY A 113 -3.06 18.77 6.37
C GLY A 113 -4.45 19.42 6.32
N HIS A 114 -5.47 18.72 6.76
CA HIS A 114 -6.84 19.24 6.87
C HIS A 114 -7.26 19.33 8.35
N ASP A 115 -8.12 20.31 8.63
CA ASP A 115 -8.83 20.40 9.91
C ASP A 115 -10.11 19.53 9.89
N GLY A 116 -10.90 19.60 10.95
CA GLY A 116 -12.20 18.91 10.99
C GLY A 116 -12.13 17.41 11.13
N ALA A 117 -13.05 16.69 10.50
CA ALA A 117 -13.14 15.23 10.60
C ALA A 117 -12.00 14.54 9.85
N ARG A 118 -11.55 15.08 8.73
CA ARG A 118 -10.40 14.56 7.97
C ARG A 118 -9.12 14.56 8.81
N GLY A 119 -8.80 15.67 9.43
CA GLY A 119 -7.62 15.78 10.30
C GLY A 119 -7.71 14.83 11.50
N ARG A 120 -8.89 14.72 12.13
CA ARG A 120 -9.11 13.76 13.21
C ARG A 120 -8.96 12.31 12.76
N LEU A 121 -9.48 11.97 11.56
CA LEU A 121 -9.31 10.63 10.99
C LEU A 121 -7.84 10.34 10.66
N ALA A 122 -7.12 11.29 10.06
CA ALA A 122 -5.69 11.16 9.80
C ALA A 122 -4.89 10.89 11.09
N ALA A 123 -5.23 11.60 12.17
CA ALA A 123 -4.57 11.42 13.47
C ALA A 123 -4.92 10.10 14.18
N ALA A 124 -6.14 9.61 14.00
CA ALA A 124 -6.62 8.37 14.61
C ALA A 124 -6.22 7.11 13.81
N ALA A 125 -6.14 7.21 12.50
CA ALA A 125 -5.90 6.06 11.62
C ALA A 125 -4.46 5.55 11.73
N LYS A 126 -4.32 4.22 11.66
CA LYS A 126 -3.03 3.54 11.53
C LYS A 126 -2.76 3.27 10.05
N ALA A 127 -1.64 3.76 9.55
CA ALA A 127 -1.17 3.39 8.23
C ALA A 127 -0.48 2.02 8.26
N VAL A 128 -0.69 1.24 7.21
CA VAL A 128 0.12 0.04 6.96
C VAL A 128 1.31 0.46 6.10
N PRO A 129 2.51 0.57 6.67
CA PRO A 129 3.67 0.94 5.90
C PRO A 129 4.12 -0.24 5.03
N VAL A 130 4.49 0.08 3.78
CA VAL A 130 4.99 -0.92 2.83
C VAL A 130 6.35 -0.50 2.30
N SER A 131 7.22 -1.49 2.10
CA SER A 131 8.51 -1.30 1.42
C SER A 131 8.51 -2.06 0.10
N LEU A 132 9.20 -1.54 -0.89
CA LEU A 132 9.46 -2.27 -2.12
C LEU A 132 10.69 -3.17 -1.89
N ALA A 133 10.48 -4.49 -1.93
CA ALA A 133 11.55 -5.47 -1.86
C ALA A 133 11.86 -5.97 -3.27
N ILE A 134 13.09 -5.74 -3.75
CA ILE A 134 13.59 -6.27 -5.03
C ILE A 134 14.16 -7.66 -4.76
N GLU A 135 13.74 -8.67 -5.56
CA GLU A 135 14.14 -10.06 -5.35
C GLU A 135 15.62 -10.31 -5.62
N ASP A 136 16.16 -9.66 -6.66
CA ASP A 136 17.58 -9.70 -7.00
C ASP A 136 18.07 -8.28 -7.26
N VAL A 137 18.96 -7.79 -6.43
CA VAL A 137 19.47 -6.41 -6.47
C VAL A 137 20.64 -6.26 -7.44
N ALA A 138 21.36 -7.35 -7.75
CA ALA A 138 22.57 -7.28 -8.55
C ALA A 138 22.37 -6.66 -9.95
N PRO A 139 21.30 -7.01 -10.72
CA PRO A 139 21.05 -6.36 -12.01
C PRO A 139 20.73 -4.86 -11.88
N LEU A 140 20.11 -4.43 -10.76
CA LEU A 140 19.87 -3.01 -10.53
C LEU A 140 21.18 -2.28 -10.25
N GLU A 141 22.05 -2.85 -9.41
CA GLU A 141 23.36 -2.26 -9.09
C GLU A 141 24.21 -2.10 -10.35
N GLU A 142 24.26 -3.11 -11.23
CA GLU A 142 24.94 -3.03 -12.51
C GLU A 142 24.41 -1.92 -13.41
N LEU A 143 23.09 -1.76 -13.48
CA LEU A 143 22.46 -0.69 -14.25
C LEU A 143 22.83 0.70 -13.70
N LEU A 144 22.81 0.85 -12.39
CA LEU A 144 23.17 2.09 -11.71
C LEU A 144 24.67 2.42 -11.91
N GLN A 145 25.55 1.44 -11.77
CA GLN A 145 26.98 1.63 -12.00
C GLN A 145 27.26 2.08 -13.43
N ARG A 146 26.65 1.45 -14.44
CA ARG A 146 26.77 1.87 -15.85
C ARG A 146 26.23 3.29 -16.06
N ALA A 147 25.07 3.63 -15.46
CA ALA A 147 24.48 4.96 -15.59
C ALA A 147 25.32 6.05 -14.93
N LEU A 148 26.02 5.74 -13.84
CA LEU A 148 26.89 6.66 -13.11
C LEU A 148 28.31 6.72 -13.65
N GLY A 149 28.63 5.97 -14.73
CA GLY A 149 29.97 5.91 -15.29
C GLY A 149 31.04 5.34 -14.36
N ARG A 150 30.63 4.52 -13.40
CA ARG A 150 31.56 3.84 -12.47
C ARG A 150 31.89 2.45 -13.03
N PRO A 151 33.19 2.12 -13.14
CA PRO A 151 33.63 0.80 -13.57
C PRO A 151 33.27 -0.29 -12.58
#